data_7b1317832a96f71671b43e16b7e40dc3
#
_entry.id   7b1317832a96f71671b43e16b7e40dc3
#
_cell.length_a   1.000
_cell.length_b   1.000
_cell.length_c   1.000
_cell.angle_alpha   90.00
_cell.angle_beta   90.00
_cell.angle_gamma   90.00
#
_symmetry.space_group_name_H-M   'P 1'
#
loop_
_entity.id
_entity.type
_entity.pdbx_description
1 polymer ?
#
loop_
_entity_poly.entity_id
_entity_poly.type
_entity_poly.pdbx_seq_one_letter_code
_entity_poly.pdbx_strand_id
1 'polypeptide(L)'
;MEEAPFGQVREALIVAPDGNYSGMSSAVGDVFGRTSVAYKRHVIHGAEGVRAYGLDAPPALCALLGALGSFDYEPDLIISGINAGANVGRSILHSGTIGAILTGAQLGLSGLAVSVQWGDDVHYDTAASVAVEVLNELLEAPSRTLLNLNVPNLVARELKGIRRGRVSTAGLVKAAGPRAGGEPLGDEGELPLRVGSASPEVGDVSDEDPDDDGALIRAGYASLTPLRGPHEDVDTGLDDVMHRALTTISRHLLAQR
;
A
#
# COMPACT_ATOMS: atom_id res chain seq x y z
N MET A 1 -28.08 23.67 8.64
CA MET A 1 -26.66 23.40 8.36
C MET A 1 -26.59 21.90 8.23
N GLU A 2 -26.49 21.42 6.99
CA GLU A 2 -26.21 19.99 6.79
C GLU A 2 -24.83 19.69 7.38
N GLU A 3 -24.77 18.72 8.28
CA GLU A 3 -23.48 18.22 8.77
C GLU A 3 -22.69 17.69 7.59
N ALA A 4 -21.45 18.14 7.45
CA ALA A 4 -20.58 17.67 6.39
C ALA A 4 -20.44 16.13 6.50
N PRO A 5 -20.37 15.39 5.39
CA PRO A 5 -20.29 13.93 5.39
C PRO A 5 -19.04 13.35 6.11
N PHE A 6 -18.16 14.22 6.57
CA PHE A 6 -16.96 13.91 7.34
C PHE A 6 -17.08 14.37 8.80
N GLY A 7 -18.16 14.08 9.48
CA GLY A 7 -18.56 14.63 10.79
C GLY A 7 -17.48 14.72 11.87
N GLN A 8 -16.29 14.12 11.70
CA GLN A 8 -15.17 14.17 12.65
C GLN A 8 -13.88 14.74 12.03
N VAL A 9 -13.71 14.80 10.71
CA VAL A 9 -12.52 15.39 10.06
C VAL A 9 -12.61 16.90 10.10
N ARG A 10 -11.69 17.56 10.82
CA ARG A 10 -11.66 19.01 10.97
C ARG A 10 -10.79 19.72 9.96
N GLU A 11 -9.70 19.10 9.56
CA GLU A 11 -8.74 19.64 8.61
C GLU A 11 -8.12 18.50 7.79
N ALA A 12 -7.75 18.78 6.54
CA ALA A 12 -7.04 17.87 5.67
C ALA A 12 -5.86 18.58 4.99
N LEU A 13 -4.77 17.84 4.82
CA LEU A 13 -3.60 18.23 4.04
C LEU A 13 -3.34 17.16 2.98
N ILE A 14 -3.19 17.57 1.73
CA ILE A 14 -2.82 16.70 0.62
C ILE A 14 -1.32 16.86 0.33
N VAL A 15 -0.58 15.76 0.44
CA VAL A 15 0.84 15.69 0.05
C VAL A 15 1.01 14.46 -0.84
N ALA A 16 1.32 14.66 -2.10
CA ALA A 16 1.36 13.60 -3.09
C ALA A 16 2.59 13.71 -4.01
N PRO A 17 3.02 12.63 -4.65
CA PRO A 17 4.02 12.67 -5.69
C PRO A 17 3.58 13.54 -6.88
N ASP A 18 4.48 14.34 -7.46
CA ASP A 18 4.26 15.07 -8.72
C ASP A 18 4.53 14.19 -9.97
N GLY A 19 4.95 12.93 -9.79
CA GLY A 19 5.26 11.98 -10.84
C GLY A 19 4.69 10.59 -10.60
N ASN A 20 4.89 9.69 -11.56
CA ASN A 20 4.52 8.29 -11.43
C ASN A 20 5.61 7.51 -10.67
N TYR A 21 5.28 7.06 -9.48
CA TYR A 21 6.13 6.25 -8.60
C TYR A 21 5.53 4.86 -8.34
N SER A 22 4.74 4.33 -9.27
CA SER A 22 4.18 2.97 -9.16
C SER A 22 5.29 1.93 -8.98
N GLY A 23 5.09 0.98 -8.08
CA GLY A 23 6.07 -0.08 -7.81
C GLY A 23 7.14 0.27 -6.77
N MET A 24 7.15 1.50 -6.23
CA MET A 24 8.21 1.93 -5.30
C MET A 24 7.98 1.53 -3.83
N SER A 25 6.87 0.92 -3.50
CA SER A 25 6.63 0.44 -2.12
C SER A 25 6.83 1.55 -1.07
N SER A 26 7.54 1.22 0.02
CA SER A 26 7.94 2.15 1.09
C SER A 26 9.30 2.82 0.81
N ALA A 27 9.75 2.86 -0.45
CA ALA A 27 11.00 3.55 -0.78
C ALA A 27 10.87 5.05 -0.52
N VAL A 28 11.88 5.62 0.14
CA VAL A 28 11.99 7.07 0.40
C VAL A 28 12.92 7.77 -0.60
N GLY A 29 13.48 7.01 -1.55
CA GLY A 29 14.45 7.52 -2.52
C GLY A 29 15.83 7.78 -1.90
N ASP A 30 16.67 8.50 -2.64
CA ASP A 30 18.01 8.88 -2.15
C ASP A 30 17.92 10.07 -1.18
N VAL A 31 17.51 9.79 0.06
CA VAL A 31 17.42 10.81 1.12
C VAL A 31 18.78 11.16 1.72
N PHE A 32 19.82 10.32 1.52
CA PHE A 32 21.17 10.57 2.03
C PHE A 32 21.97 11.48 1.12
N GLY A 33 21.66 11.50 -0.18
CA GLY A 33 22.29 12.38 -1.18
C GLY A 33 21.58 13.72 -1.38
N ARG A 34 20.40 13.93 -0.77
CA ARG A 34 19.58 15.14 -0.93
C ARG A 34 19.50 15.93 0.38
N THR A 35 19.59 17.25 0.29
CA THR A 35 19.34 18.17 1.41
C THR A 35 17.96 18.81 1.38
N SER A 36 17.22 18.62 0.29
CA SER A 36 15.88 19.18 0.08
C SER A 36 15.07 18.37 -0.93
N VAL A 37 13.75 18.51 -0.88
CA VAL A 37 12.80 17.97 -1.85
C VAL A 37 12.05 19.13 -2.47
N ALA A 38 11.99 19.17 -3.80
CA ALA A 38 11.20 20.17 -4.51
C ALA A 38 9.69 19.91 -4.30
N TYR A 39 8.94 20.99 -4.12
CA TYR A 39 7.49 20.90 -4.00
C TYR A 39 6.79 21.98 -4.82
N LYS A 40 5.53 21.74 -5.15
CA LYS A 40 4.65 22.68 -5.82
C LYS A 40 3.28 22.67 -5.15
N ARG A 41 2.73 23.85 -4.89
CA ARG A 41 1.37 23.98 -4.40
C ARG A 41 0.38 23.79 -5.54
N HIS A 42 -0.68 23.04 -5.29
CA HIS A 42 -1.78 22.81 -6.21
C HIS A 42 -3.09 23.34 -5.65
N VAL A 43 -4.04 23.67 -6.52
CA VAL A 43 -5.43 23.91 -6.18
C VAL A 43 -6.23 22.73 -6.73
N ILE A 44 -6.94 22.05 -5.83
CA ILE A 44 -7.77 20.91 -6.20
C ILE A 44 -9.19 21.41 -6.43
N HIS A 45 -9.69 21.20 -7.65
CA HIS A 45 -11.05 21.59 -7.99
C HIS A 45 -12.07 20.84 -7.13
N GLY A 46 -12.99 21.58 -6.53
CA GLY A 46 -13.97 21.03 -5.57
C GLY A 46 -13.45 20.85 -4.15
N ALA A 47 -12.15 21.19 -3.89
CA ALA A 47 -11.53 21.17 -2.56
C ALA A 47 -10.57 22.38 -2.40
N GLU A 48 -10.96 23.56 -2.85
CA GLU A 48 -10.13 24.77 -2.91
C GLU A 48 -9.64 25.23 -1.53
N GLY A 49 -10.37 24.87 -0.47
CA GLY A 49 -9.99 25.17 0.90
C GLY A 49 -8.93 24.23 1.48
N VAL A 50 -8.61 23.12 0.81
CA VAL A 50 -7.62 22.14 1.27
C VAL A 50 -6.25 22.52 0.75
N ARG A 51 -5.24 22.50 1.65
CA ARG A 51 -3.84 22.70 1.25
C ARG A 51 -3.34 21.46 0.52
N ALA A 52 -2.82 21.62 -0.70
CA ALA A 52 -2.34 20.53 -1.54
C ALA A 52 -0.95 20.81 -2.08
N TYR A 53 -0.05 19.84 -1.96
CA TYR A 53 1.33 19.93 -2.40
C TYR A 53 1.73 18.67 -3.19
N GLY A 54 2.30 18.89 -4.38
CA GLY A 54 2.98 17.88 -5.16
C GLY A 54 4.49 17.90 -4.86
N LEU A 55 5.12 16.77 -4.66
CA LEU A 55 6.53 16.63 -4.35
C LEU A 55 7.27 15.79 -5.39
N ASP A 56 8.50 16.15 -5.70
CA ASP A 56 9.43 15.27 -6.43
C ASP A 56 9.95 14.16 -5.50
N ALA A 57 9.03 13.28 -5.09
CA ALA A 57 9.27 12.27 -4.07
C ALA A 57 8.31 11.08 -4.20
N PRO A 58 8.72 9.86 -3.84
CA PRO A 58 7.83 8.70 -3.79
C PRO A 58 6.79 8.85 -2.65
N PRO A 59 5.66 8.08 -2.72
CA PRO A 59 4.56 8.19 -1.76
C PRO A 59 4.97 8.07 -0.29
N ALA A 60 5.90 7.18 0.01
CA ALA A 60 6.41 7.00 1.37
C ALA A 60 7.11 8.25 1.91
N LEU A 61 7.91 8.95 1.07
CA LEU A 61 8.55 10.20 1.48
C LEU A 61 7.54 11.34 1.58
N CYS A 62 6.52 11.38 0.71
CA CYS A 62 5.41 12.33 0.85
C CYS A 62 4.69 12.16 2.20
N ALA A 63 4.37 10.92 2.58
CA ALA A 63 3.76 10.59 3.87
C ALA A 63 4.66 10.98 5.04
N LEU A 64 5.96 10.69 4.94
CA LEU A 64 6.94 11.03 5.96
C LEU A 64 7.03 12.55 6.19
N LEU A 65 7.19 13.33 5.11
CA LEU A 65 7.29 14.79 5.21
C LEU A 65 5.99 15.43 5.69
N GLY A 66 4.83 14.91 5.25
CA GLY A 66 3.52 15.33 5.73
C GLY A 66 3.34 15.08 7.23
N ALA A 67 3.80 13.93 7.72
CA ALA A 67 3.66 13.53 9.13
C ALA A 67 4.69 14.18 10.07
N LEU A 68 5.86 14.59 9.57
CA LEU A 68 6.91 15.22 10.37
C LEU A 68 6.76 16.76 10.52
N GLY A 69 5.60 17.31 10.15
CA GLY A 69 5.32 18.74 10.37
C GLY A 69 5.94 19.67 9.32
N SER A 70 6.45 19.18 8.19
CA SER A 70 7.04 20.02 7.13
C SER A 70 6.09 21.05 6.53
N PHE A 71 4.78 20.93 6.82
CA PHE A 71 3.73 21.81 6.31
C PHE A 71 2.94 22.52 7.42
N ASP A 72 3.50 22.64 8.61
CA ASP A 72 2.80 23.16 9.81
C ASP A 72 1.46 22.44 10.03
N TYR A 73 1.51 21.12 10.03
CA TYR A 73 0.36 20.22 10.15
C TYR A 73 0.77 18.93 10.88
N GLU A 74 -0.02 18.53 11.85
CA GLU A 74 0.18 17.30 12.62
C GLU A 74 -1.03 16.39 12.36
N PRO A 75 -0.89 15.34 11.52
CA PRO A 75 -1.98 14.43 11.22
C PRO A 75 -2.23 13.41 12.33
N ASP A 76 -3.49 13.06 12.55
CA ASP A 76 -3.89 11.94 13.41
C ASP A 76 -3.86 10.60 12.67
N LEU A 77 -4.01 10.63 11.33
CA LEU A 77 -3.98 9.46 10.46
C LEU A 77 -3.55 9.82 9.03
N ILE A 78 -3.23 8.80 8.24
CA ILE A 78 -2.88 8.93 6.82
C ILE A 78 -3.88 8.18 5.97
N ILE A 79 -4.45 8.86 4.97
CA ILE A 79 -5.20 8.22 3.89
C ILE A 79 -4.34 8.27 2.63
N SER A 80 -4.14 7.13 1.99
CA SER A 80 -3.36 7.01 0.75
C SER A 80 -4.22 6.42 -0.36
N GLY A 81 -4.26 7.08 -1.49
CA GLY A 81 -5.08 6.70 -2.64
C GLY A 81 -5.92 7.89 -3.14
N ILE A 82 -6.91 7.67 -4.01
CA ILE A 82 -7.41 6.35 -4.49
C ILE A 82 -6.54 5.90 -5.66
N ASN A 83 -5.93 4.72 -5.52
CA ASN A 83 -5.11 4.13 -6.57
C ASN A 83 -5.97 3.44 -7.63
N ALA A 84 -5.72 3.73 -8.91
CA ALA A 84 -6.29 2.99 -10.02
C ALA A 84 -5.52 1.67 -10.20
N GLY A 85 -6.10 0.60 -9.72
CA GLY A 85 -5.52 -0.75 -9.68
C GLY A 85 -5.56 -1.33 -8.27
N ALA A 86 -6.14 -2.50 -8.11
CA ALA A 86 -6.25 -3.14 -6.81
C ALA A 86 -4.87 -3.53 -6.25
N ASN A 87 -4.67 -3.29 -4.96
CA ASN A 87 -3.50 -3.69 -4.20
C ASN A 87 -3.84 -4.94 -3.37
N VAL A 88 -3.82 -6.09 -3.99
CA VAL A 88 -4.22 -7.39 -3.42
C VAL A 88 -3.09 -8.40 -3.45
N GLY A 89 -3.18 -9.40 -2.58
CA GLY A 89 -2.19 -10.47 -2.49
C GLY A 89 -0.78 -9.93 -2.24
N ARG A 90 0.21 -10.67 -2.70
CA ARG A 90 1.63 -10.29 -2.50
C ARG A 90 2.05 -9.01 -3.24
N SER A 91 1.22 -8.48 -4.14
CA SER A 91 1.50 -7.21 -4.83
C SER A 91 1.53 -6.01 -3.88
N ILE A 92 0.91 -6.12 -2.70
CA ILE A 92 0.97 -5.10 -1.65
C ILE A 92 2.41 -4.70 -1.30
N LEU A 93 3.37 -5.63 -1.42
CA LEU A 93 4.79 -5.36 -1.15
C LEU A 93 5.40 -4.30 -2.08
N HIS A 94 4.82 -4.10 -3.25
CA HIS A 94 5.35 -3.16 -4.26
C HIS A 94 4.50 -1.90 -4.36
N SER A 95 3.40 -1.82 -3.62
CA SER A 95 2.47 -0.69 -3.69
C SER A 95 2.98 0.54 -2.95
N GLY A 96 3.10 1.67 -3.65
CA GLY A 96 3.37 2.97 -3.02
C GLY A 96 2.21 3.45 -2.14
N THR A 97 0.96 3.09 -2.49
CA THR A 97 -0.24 3.39 -1.69
C THR A 97 -0.17 2.71 -0.33
N ILE A 98 0.23 1.45 -0.30
CA ILE A 98 0.47 0.71 0.95
C ILE A 98 1.72 1.25 1.66
N GLY A 99 2.80 1.54 0.91
CA GLY A 99 4.04 2.07 1.45
C GLY A 99 3.87 3.37 2.24
N ALA A 100 2.97 4.25 1.80
CA ALA A 100 2.66 5.49 2.49
C ALA A 100 2.06 5.25 3.89
N ILE A 101 1.05 4.38 4.03
CA ILE A 101 0.45 4.08 5.33
C ILE A 101 1.39 3.28 6.25
N LEU A 102 2.21 2.38 5.68
CA LEU A 102 3.24 1.66 6.45
C LEU A 102 4.28 2.63 7.02
N THR A 103 4.63 3.68 6.26
CA THR A 103 5.55 4.73 6.72
C THR A 103 4.93 5.54 7.85
N GLY A 104 3.66 5.92 7.74
CA GLY A 104 2.94 6.61 8.83
C GLY A 104 2.85 5.80 10.11
N ALA A 105 2.68 4.49 10.00
CA ALA A 105 2.64 3.59 11.16
C ALA A 105 3.92 3.59 11.99
N GLN A 106 5.08 3.81 11.38
CA GLN A 106 6.35 3.96 12.10
C GLN A 106 6.37 5.21 12.99
N LEU A 107 5.60 6.23 12.60
CA LEU A 107 5.41 7.46 13.38
C LEU A 107 4.24 7.38 14.37
N GLY A 108 3.60 6.23 14.48
CA GLY A 108 2.50 6.01 15.43
C GLY A 108 1.11 6.28 14.85
N LEU A 109 1.01 6.65 13.58
CA LEU A 109 -0.26 7.00 12.94
C LEU A 109 -1.04 5.76 12.49
N SER A 110 -2.37 5.85 12.51
CA SER A 110 -3.23 4.92 11.79
C SER A 110 -3.24 5.23 10.30
N GLY A 111 -3.62 4.26 9.45
CA GLY A 111 -3.60 4.47 8.01
C GLY A 111 -4.65 3.69 7.25
N LEU A 112 -5.23 4.33 6.22
CA LEU A 112 -6.15 3.73 5.26
C LEU A 112 -5.55 3.83 3.86
N ALA A 113 -5.23 2.69 3.25
CA ALA A 113 -4.90 2.60 1.83
C ALA A 113 -6.16 2.27 1.04
N VAL A 114 -6.46 3.04 0.00
CA VAL A 114 -7.66 2.89 -0.82
C VAL A 114 -7.27 2.64 -2.26
N SER A 115 -7.82 1.59 -2.85
CA SER A 115 -7.61 1.23 -4.25
C SER A 115 -8.93 0.81 -4.88
N VAL A 116 -9.08 1.10 -6.16
CA VAL A 116 -10.18 0.65 -6.98
C VAL A 116 -9.65 -0.25 -8.09
N GLN A 117 -10.36 -1.33 -8.41
CA GLN A 117 -9.96 -2.26 -9.47
C GLN A 117 -9.81 -1.51 -10.80
N TRP A 118 -8.79 -1.84 -11.57
CA TRP A 118 -8.53 -1.26 -12.87
C TRP A 118 -9.69 -1.50 -13.85
N GLY A 119 -9.96 -0.53 -14.73
CA GLY A 119 -10.95 -0.59 -15.80
C GLY A 119 -10.86 0.64 -16.70
N ASP A 120 -11.57 0.64 -17.83
CA ASP A 120 -11.58 1.77 -18.76
C ASP A 120 -12.23 3.01 -18.14
N ASP A 121 -13.36 2.81 -17.43
CA ASP A 121 -14.05 3.84 -16.65
C ASP A 121 -13.96 3.50 -15.17
N VAL A 122 -13.12 4.23 -14.45
CA VAL A 122 -12.85 3.94 -13.03
C VAL A 122 -13.87 4.66 -12.15
N HIS A 123 -14.64 3.89 -11.36
CA HIS A 123 -15.64 4.40 -10.43
C HIS A 123 -15.02 4.87 -9.09
N TYR A 124 -14.28 5.98 -9.14
CA TYR A 124 -13.66 6.57 -7.95
C TYR A 124 -14.70 6.99 -6.90
N ASP A 125 -15.89 7.44 -7.35
CA ASP A 125 -16.98 7.85 -6.44
C ASP A 125 -17.45 6.70 -5.55
N THR A 126 -17.55 5.49 -6.11
CA THR A 126 -17.90 4.29 -5.34
C THR A 126 -16.80 3.99 -4.30
N ALA A 127 -15.54 4.04 -4.72
CA ALA A 127 -14.42 3.78 -3.81
C ALA A 127 -14.33 4.86 -2.71
N ALA A 128 -14.55 6.13 -3.06
CA ALA A 128 -14.56 7.23 -2.10
C ALA A 128 -15.69 7.07 -1.07
N SER A 129 -16.90 6.71 -1.50
CA SER A 129 -18.05 6.51 -0.61
C SER A 129 -17.77 5.40 0.41
N VAL A 130 -17.22 4.25 -0.04
CA VAL A 130 -16.84 3.16 0.87
C VAL A 130 -15.71 3.58 1.81
N ALA A 131 -14.73 4.34 1.29
CA ALA A 131 -13.59 4.79 2.09
C ALA A 131 -14.01 5.73 3.23
N VAL A 132 -15.01 6.59 3.01
CA VAL A 132 -15.55 7.50 4.04
C VAL A 132 -16.17 6.70 5.19
N GLU A 133 -16.95 5.65 4.90
CA GLU A 133 -17.52 4.80 5.94
C GLU A 133 -16.44 4.07 6.75
N VAL A 134 -15.42 3.53 6.05
CA VAL A 134 -14.28 2.88 6.72
C VAL A 134 -13.45 3.89 7.54
N LEU A 135 -13.32 5.13 7.07
CA LEU A 135 -12.60 6.19 7.78
C LEU A 135 -13.27 6.53 9.12
N ASN A 136 -14.59 6.62 9.17
CA ASN A 136 -15.34 6.89 10.40
C ASN A 136 -15.05 5.82 11.47
N GLU A 137 -15.00 4.55 11.08
CA GLU A 137 -14.64 3.46 11.99
C GLU A 137 -13.14 3.49 12.38
N LEU A 138 -12.26 3.89 11.45
CA LEU A 138 -10.83 3.97 11.71
C LEU A 138 -10.48 5.07 12.72
N LEU A 139 -11.23 6.18 12.74
CA LEU A 139 -11.05 7.26 13.70
C LEU A 139 -11.28 6.83 15.15
N GLU A 140 -12.14 5.82 15.37
CA GLU A 140 -12.43 5.25 16.68
C GLU A 140 -11.56 4.01 17.00
N ALA A 141 -10.73 3.57 16.04
CA ALA A 141 -9.92 2.37 16.18
C ALA A 141 -8.67 2.63 17.05
N PRO A 142 -8.05 1.58 17.62
CA PRO A 142 -6.75 1.72 18.28
C PRO A 142 -5.72 2.38 17.38
N SER A 143 -4.84 3.19 17.96
CA SER A 143 -3.73 3.82 17.21
C SER A 143 -2.87 2.76 16.50
N ARG A 144 -2.25 3.15 15.37
CA ARG A 144 -1.47 2.28 14.49
C ARG A 144 -2.30 1.20 13.78
N THR A 145 -3.62 1.35 13.70
CA THR A 145 -4.47 0.49 12.88
C THR A 145 -4.22 0.79 11.41
N LEU A 146 -3.87 -0.24 10.64
CA LEU A 146 -3.63 -0.13 9.20
C LEU A 146 -4.64 -0.97 8.44
N LEU A 147 -5.35 -0.32 7.52
CA LEU A 147 -6.37 -0.95 6.70
C LEU A 147 -6.07 -0.77 5.21
N ASN A 148 -6.20 -1.85 4.46
CA ASN A 148 -6.12 -1.87 3.00
C ASN A 148 -7.51 -2.14 2.44
N LEU A 149 -8.10 -1.11 1.84
CA LEU A 149 -9.41 -1.16 1.19
C LEU A 149 -9.22 -1.30 -0.32
N ASN A 150 -9.77 -2.36 -0.87
CA ASN A 150 -9.85 -2.55 -2.31
C ASN A 150 -11.31 -2.63 -2.73
N VAL A 151 -11.71 -1.83 -3.71
CA VAL A 151 -13.09 -1.73 -4.19
C VAL A 151 -13.15 -2.23 -5.63
N PRO A 152 -14.07 -3.15 -5.98
CA PRO A 152 -14.26 -3.54 -7.38
C PRO A 152 -14.70 -2.33 -8.21
N ASN A 153 -14.33 -2.31 -9.49
CA ASN A 153 -14.71 -1.23 -10.39
C ASN A 153 -16.18 -1.36 -10.83
N LEU A 154 -17.08 -1.05 -9.91
CA LEU A 154 -18.53 -1.12 -10.06
C LEU A 154 -19.18 0.18 -9.63
N VAL A 155 -20.34 0.50 -10.20
CA VAL A 155 -21.20 1.54 -9.63
C VAL A 155 -21.74 1.11 -8.28
N ALA A 156 -21.98 2.04 -7.37
CA ALA A 156 -22.31 1.78 -5.98
C ALA A 156 -23.47 0.77 -5.77
N ARG A 157 -24.52 0.86 -6.62
CA ARG A 157 -25.69 -0.05 -6.54
C ARG A 157 -25.40 -1.50 -6.90
N GLU A 158 -24.28 -1.78 -7.57
CA GLU A 158 -23.85 -3.12 -7.99
C GLU A 158 -22.84 -3.74 -7.00
N LEU A 159 -22.31 -2.92 -6.10
CA LEU A 159 -21.44 -3.40 -5.03
C LEU A 159 -22.25 -4.28 -4.07
N LYS A 160 -21.79 -5.50 -3.83
CA LYS A 160 -22.48 -6.47 -2.97
C LYS A 160 -22.26 -6.23 -1.46
N GLY A 161 -21.44 -5.24 -1.11
CA GLY A 161 -21.08 -4.89 0.25
C GLY A 161 -19.57 -4.97 0.49
N ILE A 162 -19.17 -4.92 1.74
CA ILE A 162 -17.77 -5.00 2.19
C ILE A 162 -17.56 -6.28 3.02
N ARG A 163 -16.40 -6.92 2.83
CA ARG A 163 -16.02 -8.12 3.58
C ARG A 163 -14.57 -8.02 4.06
N ARG A 164 -14.27 -8.69 5.16
CA ARG A 164 -12.89 -8.85 5.62
C ARG A 164 -12.13 -9.73 4.64
N GLY A 165 -11.05 -9.18 4.05
CA GLY A 165 -10.15 -9.89 3.17
C GLY A 165 -8.94 -10.47 3.89
N ARG A 166 -8.35 -11.50 3.29
CA ARG A 166 -7.03 -12.04 3.61
C ARG A 166 -6.08 -11.71 2.47
N VAL A 167 -4.82 -11.45 2.79
CA VAL A 167 -3.78 -11.28 1.76
C VAL A 167 -3.60 -12.60 1.04
N SER A 168 -3.97 -12.65 -0.24
CA SER A 168 -3.83 -13.86 -1.04
C SER A 168 -2.36 -14.20 -1.32
N THR A 169 -2.07 -15.45 -1.62
CA THR A 169 -0.73 -15.89 -2.02
C THR A 169 -0.39 -15.52 -3.46
N ALA A 170 -1.35 -15.01 -4.24
CA ALA A 170 -1.15 -14.56 -5.61
C ALA A 170 -0.23 -13.33 -5.68
N GLY A 171 0.59 -13.24 -6.71
CA GLY A 171 1.50 -12.12 -6.97
C GLY A 171 1.22 -11.48 -8.31
N LEU A 172 1.46 -10.16 -8.41
CA LEU A 172 1.27 -9.38 -9.64
C LEU A 172 2.34 -9.68 -10.69
N VAL A 173 3.59 -9.90 -10.26
CA VAL A 173 4.72 -10.12 -11.16
C VAL A 173 5.04 -11.61 -11.16
N LYS A 174 4.95 -12.21 -12.34
CA LYS A 174 5.43 -13.58 -12.58
C LYS A 174 6.66 -13.49 -13.47
N ALA A 175 7.74 -14.15 -13.07
CA ALA A 175 8.84 -14.38 -13.99
C ALA A 175 8.29 -15.21 -15.19
N ALA A 176 8.70 -14.87 -16.40
CA ALA A 176 8.48 -15.77 -17.50
C ALA A 176 9.14 -17.12 -17.12
N GLY A 177 8.39 -18.21 -17.28
CA GLY A 177 8.88 -19.54 -16.97
C GLY A 177 10.23 -19.86 -17.65
N PRO A 178 10.85 -21.01 -17.35
CA PRO A 178 12.14 -21.37 -17.94
C PRO A 178 12.07 -21.20 -19.47
N ARG A 179 13.13 -20.62 -20.03
CA ARG A 179 13.24 -20.46 -21.49
C ARG A 179 12.98 -21.81 -22.16
N ALA A 180 12.04 -21.83 -23.09
CA ALA A 180 11.87 -23.02 -23.94
C ALA A 180 13.18 -23.25 -24.69
N GLY A 181 13.85 -24.38 -24.41
CA GLY A 181 15.11 -24.72 -25.06
C GLY A 181 16.35 -24.77 -24.18
N GLY A 182 16.29 -24.28 -22.94
CA GLY A 182 17.34 -24.49 -21.93
C GLY A 182 18.72 -23.91 -22.25
N GLU A 183 18.84 -22.93 -23.18
CA GLU A 183 20.12 -22.30 -23.45
C GLU A 183 20.57 -21.46 -22.21
N PRO A 184 21.84 -21.57 -21.82
CA PRO A 184 22.39 -20.75 -20.75
C PRO A 184 22.23 -19.26 -21.06
N LEU A 185 22.07 -18.43 -20.03
CA LEU A 185 22.13 -16.99 -20.17
C LEU A 185 23.55 -16.60 -20.66
N GLY A 186 23.63 -15.75 -21.69
CA GLY A 186 24.87 -15.10 -22.05
C GLY A 186 25.33 -14.08 -21.01
N ASP A 187 26.50 -13.48 -21.19
CA ASP A 187 27.06 -12.47 -20.28
C ASP A 187 26.19 -11.23 -20.21
N GLU A 188 25.43 -10.90 -21.27
CA GLU A 188 24.49 -9.79 -21.36
C GLU A 188 23.21 -10.23 -22.08
N GLY A 189 22.09 -9.58 -21.77
CA GLY A 189 20.82 -9.84 -22.44
C GLY A 189 19.62 -9.26 -21.68
N GLU A 190 18.44 -9.54 -22.19
CA GLU A 190 17.17 -9.12 -21.60
C GLU A 190 16.42 -10.31 -21.00
N LEU A 191 15.88 -10.13 -19.79
CA LEU A 191 14.99 -11.07 -19.16
C LEU A 191 13.53 -10.63 -19.38
N PRO A 192 12.69 -11.45 -20.02
CA PRO A 192 11.30 -11.09 -20.24
C PRO A 192 10.55 -11.03 -18.90
N LEU A 193 9.87 -9.92 -18.67
CA LEU A 193 8.95 -9.72 -17.54
C LEU A 193 7.50 -9.88 -18.02
N ARG A 194 6.71 -10.60 -17.26
CA ARG A 194 5.26 -10.63 -17.42
C ARG A 194 4.63 -10.04 -16.19
N VAL A 195 3.93 -8.92 -16.35
CA VAL A 195 3.08 -8.36 -15.32
C VAL A 195 1.71 -9.01 -15.48
N GLY A 196 1.31 -9.82 -14.51
CA GLY A 196 -0.05 -10.32 -14.44
C GLY A 196 -0.96 -9.15 -14.08
N SER A 197 -1.88 -8.77 -14.95
CA SER A 197 -3.00 -7.95 -14.53
C SER A 197 -3.82 -8.75 -13.50
N ALA A 198 -4.50 -8.06 -12.58
CA ALA A 198 -5.53 -8.68 -11.74
C ALA A 198 -6.75 -9.20 -12.55
N SER A 199 -6.59 -9.32 -13.87
CA SER A 199 -7.55 -9.93 -14.78
C SER A 199 -7.63 -11.44 -14.53
N PRO A 200 -8.82 -12.03 -14.64
CA PRO A 200 -9.08 -13.44 -14.30
C PRO A 200 -8.27 -14.46 -15.13
N GLU A 201 -7.56 -14.03 -16.16
CA GLU A 201 -6.85 -14.91 -17.09
C GLU A 201 -5.43 -15.33 -16.62
N VAL A 202 -4.93 -14.79 -15.52
CA VAL A 202 -3.55 -15.03 -15.06
C VAL A 202 -3.53 -15.68 -13.68
N GLY A 203 -3.79 -16.95 -13.67
CA GLY A 203 -3.62 -17.83 -12.51
C GLY A 203 -4.74 -18.88 -12.46
N ASP A 204 -4.37 -20.10 -12.16
CA ASP A 204 -5.33 -21.15 -11.83
C ASP A 204 -6.05 -20.71 -10.57
N VAL A 205 -7.30 -20.25 -10.71
CA VAL A 205 -8.17 -19.71 -9.63
C VAL A 205 -8.82 -20.87 -8.85
N SER A 206 -8.47 -22.11 -9.16
CA SER A 206 -9.14 -23.31 -8.64
C SER A 206 -8.91 -23.52 -7.13
N ASP A 207 -7.86 -22.93 -6.56
CA ASP A 207 -7.45 -23.10 -5.16
C ASP A 207 -7.46 -21.81 -4.32
N GLU A 208 -8.13 -20.73 -4.80
CA GLU A 208 -8.22 -19.50 -3.99
C GLU A 208 -9.25 -19.64 -2.86
N ASP A 209 -8.85 -19.22 -1.67
CA ASP A 209 -9.77 -19.04 -0.55
C ASP A 209 -10.81 -17.96 -0.94
N PRO A 210 -12.12 -18.22 -0.80
CA PRO A 210 -13.16 -17.22 -1.11
C PRO A 210 -13.07 -15.94 -0.27
N ASP A 211 -12.31 -15.95 0.81
CA ASP A 211 -12.03 -14.78 1.65
C ASP A 211 -10.71 -14.09 1.27
N ASP A 212 -10.00 -14.55 0.25
CA ASP A 212 -8.86 -13.84 -0.28
C ASP A 212 -9.27 -12.47 -0.85
N ASP A 213 -8.45 -11.44 -0.62
CA ASP A 213 -8.72 -10.06 -1.03
C ASP A 213 -9.00 -9.94 -2.54
N GLY A 214 -8.24 -10.63 -3.38
CA GLY A 214 -8.48 -10.69 -4.81
C GLY A 214 -9.75 -11.43 -5.20
N ALA A 215 -10.09 -12.54 -4.52
CA ALA A 215 -11.31 -13.31 -4.76
C ALA A 215 -12.56 -12.49 -4.44
N LEU A 216 -12.55 -11.75 -3.32
CA LEU A 216 -13.65 -10.89 -2.91
C LEU A 216 -13.96 -9.81 -3.95
N ILE A 217 -12.93 -9.14 -4.47
CA ILE A 217 -13.10 -8.11 -5.52
C ILE A 217 -13.72 -8.72 -6.77
N ARG A 218 -13.24 -9.85 -7.25
CA ARG A 218 -13.81 -10.55 -8.40
C ARG A 218 -15.26 -10.98 -8.17
N ALA A 219 -15.59 -11.31 -6.93
CA ALA A 219 -16.97 -11.65 -6.54
C ALA A 219 -17.89 -10.42 -6.39
N GLY A 220 -17.38 -9.19 -6.52
CA GLY A 220 -18.15 -7.94 -6.43
C GLY A 220 -18.30 -7.38 -5.02
N TYR A 221 -17.44 -7.79 -4.07
CA TYR A 221 -17.36 -7.22 -2.73
C TYR A 221 -16.16 -6.30 -2.61
N ALA A 222 -16.29 -5.21 -1.87
CA ALA A 222 -15.13 -4.49 -1.37
C ALA A 222 -14.40 -5.37 -0.35
N SER A 223 -13.07 -5.43 -0.45
CA SER A 223 -12.21 -6.17 0.46
C SER A 223 -11.53 -5.20 1.43
N LEU A 224 -11.70 -5.42 2.74
CA LEU A 224 -11.03 -4.68 3.80
C LEU A 224 -10.06 -5.61 4.54
N THR A 225 -8.77 -5.39 4.34
CA THR A 225 -7.72 -6.27 4.88
C THR A 225 -6.91 -5.51 5.93
N PRO A 226 -6.87 -5.95 7.20
CA PRO A 226 -5.98 -5.37 8.20
C PRO A 226 -4.53 -5.74 7.90
N LEU A 227 -3.63 -4.76 7.99
CA LEU A 227 -2.21 -4.94 7.79
C LEU A 227 -1.43 -4.69 9.09
N ARG A 228 -0.21 -5.17 9.14
CA ARG A 228 0.77 -4.83 10.17
C ARG A 228 2.00 -4.20 9.53
N GLY A 229 2.54 -3.17 10.18
CA GLY A 229 3.86 -2.66 9.87
C GLY A 229 4.97 -3.67 10.24
N PRO A 230 6.21 -3.42 9.80
CA PRO A 230 7.35 -4.21 10.23
C PRO A 230 7.44 -4.26 11.76
N HIS A 231 7.59 -5.46 12.30
CA HIS A 231 7.76 -5.71 13.74
C HIS A 231 8.65 -6.93 13.92
N GLU A 232 9.24 -7.04 15.11
CA GLU A 232 9.97 -8.23 15.51
C GLU A 232 9.03 -9.44 15.56
N ASP A 233 9.50 -10.56 15.05
CA ASP A 233 8.80 -11.83 15.16
C ASP A 233 9.21 -12.53 16.45
N VAL A 234 8.34 -12.48 17.43
CA VAL A 234 8.59 -13.06 18.76
C VAL A 234 8.01 -14.47 18.93
N ASP A 235 7.24 -14.97 17.96
CA ASP A 235 6.42 -16.19 18.15
C ASP A 235 6.83 -17.37 17.22
N THR A 236 7.89 -17.27 16.44
CA THR A 236 8.20 -18.25 15.38
C THR A 236 9.04 -19.45 15.79
N GLY A 237 9.40 -19.62 17.05
CA GLY A 237 10.28 -20.71 17.47
C GLY A 237 11.70 -20.61 16.88
N LEU A 238 12.12 -19.40 16.46
CA LEU A 238 13.44 -19.12 15.90
C LEU A 238 14.51 -18.95 16.99
N ASP A 239 14.15 -19.01 18.26
CA ASP A 239 15.08 -18.80 19.38
C ASP A 239 16.30 -19.70 19.30
N ASP A 240 16.12 -20.98 18.95
CA ASP A 240 17.24 -21.92 18.77
C ASP A 240 18.14 -21.54 17.60
N VAL A 241 17.57 -21.06 16.49
CA VAL A 241 18.33 -20.60 15.32
C VAL A 241 19.14 -19.36 15.67
N MET A 242 18.50 -18.39 16.31
CA MET A 242 19.11 -17.15 16.76
C MET A 242 20.22 -17.45 17.77
N HIS A 243 19.97 -18.31 18.77
CA HIS A 243 20.95 -18.69 19.77
C HIS A 243 22.20 -19.35 19.13
N ARG A 244 22.00 -20.31 18.22
CA ARG A 244 23.13 -20.95 17.52
C ARG A 244 23.92 -19.95 16.68
N ALA A 245 23.23 -19.06 15.91
CA ALA A 245 23.89 -18.07 15.09
C ALA A 245 24.74 -17.11 15.93
N LEU A 246 24.18 -16.56 16.99
CA LEU A 246 24.89 -15.65 17.90
C LEU A 246 26.09 -16.30 18.58
N THR A 247 25.93 -17.54 19.04
CA THR A 247 27.02 -18.28 19.70
C THR A 247 28.15 -18.59 18.71
N THR A 248 27.83 -19.02 17.50
CA THR A 248 28.83 -19.36 16.47
C THR A 248 29.62 -18.11 16.05
N ILE A 249 28.91 -16.99 15.77
CA ILE A 249 29.56 -15.73 15.39
C ILE A 249 30.46 -15.22 16.51
N SER A 250 29.99 -15.23 17.76
CA SER A 250 30.77 -14.77 18.89
C SER A 250 32.07 -15.60 19.07
N ARG A 251 32.02 -16.93 18.91
CA ARG A 251 33.21 -17.78 18.96
C ARG A 251 34.20 -17.45 17.84
N HIS A 252 33.73 -17.24 16.60
CA HIS A 252 34.59 -16.90 15.48
C HIS A 252 35.29 -15.55 15.66
N LEU A 253 34.55 -14.52 16.12
CA LEU A 253 35.12 -13.20 16.35
C LEU A 253 36.12 -13.17 17.51
N LEU A 254 35.94 -13.98 18.53
CA LEU A 254 36.87 -14.09 19.64
C LEU A 254 38.13 -14.89 19.29
N ALA A 255 38.04 -15.84 18.35
CA ALA A 255 39.17 -16.64 17.91
C ALA A 255 40.11 -15.90 16.94
N GLN A 256 39.69 -14.73 16.43
CA GLN A 256 40.48 -13.86 15.52
C GLN A 256 41.19 -12.71 16.24
N ARG A 257 41.06 -12.62 17.55
CA ARG A 257 41.79 -11.68 18.44
C ARG A 257 42.95 -12.35 19.13
#